data_e1fe66703ee23d6b288253e7f56a0176
#
_entry.id   e1fe66703ee23d6b288253e7f56a0176
#
_cell.length_a   1.000
_cell.length_b   1.000
_cell.length_c   1.000
_cell.angle_alpha   90.00
_cell.angle_beta   90.00
_cell.angle_gamma   90.00
#
_symmetry.space_group_name_H-M   'P 1'
#
loop_
_entity.id
_entity.type
_entity.pdbx_description
1 polymer ?
#
loop_
_entity_poly.entity_id
_entity_poly.type
_entity_poly.pdbx_seq_one_letter_code
_entity_poly.pdbx_strand_id
1 'polypeptide(L)'
;SRQGDILAFLPGQADIVRCAELLEQSLAPTQVYPLYGNLPPRQQQMAIAPSGGGERKVVLATPIAETSLTIEGVRVVVDSGYCRRLVYDAATGLSHLATVRISHDMATQRTGRAGRVAAGVGYRLWTTATDARMEEQRQPEILDADLTPMVLTLAAFGESDPAALPWLTAPPAAAL
;
A
#
# COMPACT_ATOMS: atom_id res chain seq x y z
N SER A 1 -22.56 17.80 -1.36
CA SER A 1 -21.11 17.75 -1.57
C SER A 1 -20.45 17.24 -0.30
N ARG A 2 -19.67 16.20 -0.39
CA ARG A 2 -18.92 15.67 0.76
C ARG A 2 -17.69 16.55 0.97
N GLN A 3 -17.61 17.18 2.12
CA GLN A 3 -16.45 17.99 2.50
C GLN A 3 -15.25 17.10 2.85
N GLY A 4 -14.03 17.63 2.74
CA GLY A 4 -12.78 16.99 3.11
C GLY A 4 -11.99 16.40 1.94
N ASP A 5 -10.76 16.00 2.23
CA ASP A 5 -9.78 15.53 1.27
C ASP A 5 -10.07 14.11 0.76
N ILE A 6 -9.55 13.81 -0.41
CA ILE A 6 -9.64 12.49 -1.05
C ILE A 6 -8.27 11.82 -0.96
N LEU A 7 -8.24 10.57 -0.53
CA LEU A 7 -7.08 9.68 -0.59
C LEU A 7 -7.40 8.55 -1.56
N ALA A 8 -6.64 8.45 -2.65
CA ALA A 8 -6.77 7.38 -3.61
C ALA A 8 -5.57 6.42 -3.53
N PHE A 9 -5.84 5.13 -3.34
CA PHE A 9 -4.82 4.10 -3.33
C PHE A 9 -4.62 3.51 -4.72
N LEU A 10 -3.38 3.59 -5.22
CA LEU A 10 -2.93 3.08 -6.50
C LEU A 10 -1.77 2.08 -6.32
N PRO A 11 -1.57 1.15 -7.27
CA PRO A 11 -0.57 0.08 -7.12
C PRO A 11 0.86 0.60 -6.99
N GLY A 12 1.24 1.57 -7.81
CA GLY A 12 2.63 2.01 -7.90
C GLY A 12 2.81 3.44 -8.41
N GLN A 13 4.08 3.88 -8.42
CA GLN A 13 4.46 5.23 -8.81
C GLN A 13 4.01 5.59 -10.23
N ALA A 14 4.18 4.70 -11.20
CA ALA A 14 3.78 4.97 -12.59
C ALA A 14 2.27 5.21 -12.72
N ASP A 15 1.46 4.45 -11.96
CA ASP A 15 0.01 4.61 -11.93
C ASP A 15 -0.38 5.96 -11.29
N ILE A 16 0.34 6.36 -10.24
CA ILE A 16 0.15 7.66 -9.57
C ILE A 16 0.45 8.81 -10.52
N VAL A 17 1.59 8.80 -11.19
CA VAL A 17 1.99 9.86 -12.13
C VAL A 17 0.95 10.00 -13.25
N ARG A 18 0.60 8.89 -13.89
CA ARG A 18 -0.39 8.90 -14.97
C ARG A 18 -1.77 9.37 -14.49
N CYS A 19 -2.20 8.95 -13.30
CA CYS A 19 -3.47 9.39 -12.73
C CYS A 19 -3.44 10.88 -12.38
N ALA A 20 -2.33 11.39 -11.84
CA ALA A 20 -2.17 12.81 -11.53
C ALA A 20 -2.32 13.68 -12.78
N GLU A 21 -1.62 13.34 -13.86
CA GLU A 21 -1.71 14.05 -15.15
C GLU A 21 -3.15 14.15 -15.68
N LEU A 22 -3.91 13.04 -15.57
CA LEU A 22 -5.31 13.00 -16.01
C LEU A 22 -6.23 13.85 -15.12
N LEU A 23 -6.00 13.82 -13.81
CA LEU A 23 -6.81 14.54 -12.83
C LEU A 23 -6.55 16.06 -12.88
N GLU A 24 -5.31 16.49 -13.06
CA GLU A 24 -4.95 17.91 -13.20
C GLU A 24 -5.67 18.58 -14.38
N GLN A 25 -5.86 17.82 -15.47
CA GLN A 25 -6.61 18.30 -16.63
C GLN A 25 -8.12 18.40 -16.38
N SER A 26 -8.67 17.61 -15.44
CA SER A 26 -10.11 17.42 -15.27
C SER A 26 -10.68 18.07 -14.02
N LEU A 27 -9.86 18.29 -12.99
CA LEU A 27 -10.29 18.71 -11.66
C LEU A 27 -9.81 20.10 -11.23
N ALA A 28 -9.32 20.94 -12.13
CA ALA A 28 -8.97 22.30 -11.75
C ALA A 28 -10.17 23.04 -11.10
N PRO A 29 -10.00 23.72 -9.97
CA PRO A 29 -8.75 24.09 -9.30
C PRO A 29 -8.26 23.12 -8.20
N THR A 30 -8.76 21.90 -8.12
CA THR A 30 -8.38 20.93 -7.06
C THR A 30 -6.91 20.54 -7.19
N GLN A 31 -6.16 20.61 -6.09
CA GLN A 31 -4.76 20.24 -6.07
C GLN A 31 -4.59 18.73 -5.93
N VAL A 32 -3.68 18.13 -6.73
CA VAL A 32 -3.35 16.70 -6.72
C VAL A 32 -1.94 16.53 -6.20
N TYR A 33 -1.79 15.66 -5.17
CA TYR A 33 -0.51 15.36 -4.53
C TYR A 33 -0.16 13.90 -4.66
N PRO A 34 0.93 13.54 -5.33
CA PRO A 34 1.48 12.18 -5.29
C PRO A 34 2.08 11.87 -3.92
N LEU A 35 1.99 10.59 -3.49
CA LEU A 35 2.57 10.12 -2.23
C LEU A 35 3.08 8.68 -2.36
N TYR A 36 4.40 8.51 -2.48
CA TYR A 36 5.09 7.23 -2.55
C TYR A 36 6.48 7.31 -1.92
N GLY A 37 7.10 6.16 -1.59
CA GLY A 37 8.28 6.09 -0.74
C GLY A 37 9.50 6.87 -1.23
N ASN A 38 9.75 6.93 -2.53
CA ASN A 38 10.92 7.60 -3.11
C ASN A 38 10.72 9.11 -3.38
N LEU A 39 9.60 9.69 -2.93
CA LEU A 39 9.41 11.13 -3.04
C LEU A 39 10.35 11.90 -2.11
N PRO A 40 10.86 13.07 -2.54
CA PRO A 40 11.57 13.96 -1.63
C PRO A 40 10.73 14.29 -0.39
N PRO A 41 11.35 14.36 0.81
CA PRO A 41 10.62 14.59 2.07
C PRO A 41 9.71 15.82 2.07
N ARG A 42 10.13 16.90 1.40
CA ARG A 42 9.32 18.12 1.24
C ARG A 42 8.00 17.86 0.50
N GLN A 43 8.03 17.07 -0.56
CA GLN A 43 6.83 16.73 -1.33
C GLN A 43 5.92 15.78 -0.53
N GLN A 44 6.48 14.81 0.18
CA GLN A 44 5.72 13.96 1.10
C GLN A 44 5.00 14.81 2.16
N GLN A 45 5.70 15.78 2.74
CA GLN A 45 5.12 16.67 3.74
C GLN A 45 3.97 17.53 3.19
N MET A 46 4.07 18.03 1.97
CA MET A 46 2.98 18.75 1.29
C MET A 46 1.74 17.86 1.09
N ALA A 47 1.95 16.58 0.73
CA ALA A 47 0.84 15.64 0.57
C ALA A 47 0.14 15.32 1.90
N ILE A 48 0.88 15.29 3.01
CA ILE A 48 0.37 14.93 4.34
C ILE A 48 -0.26 16.13 5.06
N ALA A 49 0.27 17.34 4.88
CA ALA A 49 -0.16 18.56 5.56
C ALA A 49 -1.67 18.80 5.36
N PRO A 50 -2.38 19.33 6.36
CA PRO A 50 -3.80 19.67 6.23
C PRO A 50 -4.03 20.65 5.08
N SER A 51 -5.16 20.54 4.40
CA SER A 51 -5.58 21.52 3.40
C SER A 51 -5.94 22.83 4.08
N GLY A 52 -5.45 23.97 3.55
CA GLY A 52 -5.72 25.30 4.08
C GLY A 52 -6.99 25.91 3.47
N GLY A 53 -7.64 26.84 4.22
CA GLY A 53 -8.61 27.78 3.66
C GLY A 53 -9.90 27.20 3.09
N GLY A 54 -10.26 25.96 3.40
CA GLY A 54 -11.46 25.33 2.85
C GLY A 54 -11.25 24.70 1.45
N GLU A 55 -10.04 24.70 0.95
CA GLU A 55 -9.66 24.00 -0.27
C GLU A 55 -9.67 22.48 -0.03
N ARG A 56 -9.90 21.75 -1.09
CA ARG A 56 -9.91 20.28 -1.12
C ARG A 56 -8.74 19.78 -1.95
N LYS A 57 -8.02 18.78 -1.43
CA LYS A 57 -6.96 18.11 -2.18
C LYS A 57 -7.28 16.65 -2.49
N VAL A 58 -6.61 16.12 -3.49
CA VAL A 58 -6.56 14.70 -3.81
C VAL A 58 -5.14 14.21 -3.56
N VAL A 59 -4.98 13.23 -2.71
CA VAL A 59 -3.70 12.54 -2.49
C VAL A 59 -3.75 11.19 -3.19
N LEU A 60 -2.81 10.96 -4.11
CA LEU A 60 -2.65 9.69 -4.82
C LEU A 60 -1.51 8.92 -4.16
N ALA A 61 -1.80 7.82 -3.49
CA ALA A 61 -0.83 7.13 -2.65
C ALA A 61 -0.65 5.66 -3.03
N THR A 62 0.57 5.17 -2.83
CA THR A 62 0.85 3.73 -2.71
C THR A 62 0.45 3.25 -1.30
N PRO A 63 0.59 1.93 -0.98
CA PRO A 63 0.32 1.41 0.38
C PRO A 63 1.07 2.12 1.52
N ILE A 64 2.05 2.99 1.25
CA ILE A 64 2.73 3.79 2.28
C ILE A 64 1.74 4.61 3.15
N ALA A 65 0.61 5.02 2.58
CA ALA A 65 -0.43 5.74 3.31
C ALA A 65 -1.40 4.81 4.07
N GLU A 66 -1.20 3.49 4.00
CA GLU A 66 -2.09 2.52 4.65
C GLU A 66 -1.88 2.47 6.17
N THR A 67 -0.64 2.50 6.63
CA THR A 67 -0.29 2.38 8.05
C THR A 67 0.65 3.47 8.54
N SER A 68 1.68 3.80 7.78
CA SER A 68 2.85 4.55 8.26
C SER A 68 2.64 6.07 8.37
N LEU A 69 1.69 6.62 7.63
CA LEU A 69 1.47 8.07 7.56
C LEU A 69 0.04 8.44 7.95
N THR A 70 -0.13 9.52 8.69
CA THR A 70 -1.45 10.11 8.94
C THR A 70 -1.63 11.30 8.03
N ILE A 71 -2.68 11.28 7.21
CA ILE A 71 -3.07 12.38 6.35
C ILE A 71 -4.32 12.98 6.99
N GLU A 72 -4.19 14.20 7.49
CA GLU A 72 -5.31 14.89 8.11
C GLU A 72 -6.33 15.34 7.06
N GLY A 73 -7.58 15.44 7.48
CA GLY A 73 -8.66 15.96 6.62
C GLY A 73 -9.27 14.97 5.62
N VAL A 74 -8.74 13.74 5.52
CA VAL A 74 -9.28 12.72 4.61
C VAL A 74 -10.68 12.29 5.04
N ARG A 75 -11.64 12.42 4.12
CA ARG A 75 -13.05 12.03 4.28
C ARG A 75 -13.52 11.06 3.21
N VAL A 76 -12.78 10.96 2.14
CA VAL A 76 -13.09 10.05 1.04
C VAL A 76 -11.85 9.23 0.74
N VAL A 77 -12.02 7.92 0.71
CA VAL A 77 -11.01 6.97 0.22
C VAL A 77 -11.51 6.36 -1.08
N VAL A 78 -10.65 6.30 -2.08
CA VAL A 78 -10.86 5.58 -3.33
C VAL A 78 -9.79 4.50 -3.42
N ASP A 79 -10.19 3.23 -3.49
CA ASP A 79 -9.27 2.10 -3.49
C ASP A 79 -9.33 1.34 -4.80
N SER A 80 -8.22 1.26 -5.52
CA SER A 80 -8.09 0.51 -6.77
C SER A 80 -8.21 -1.01 -6.58
N GLY A 81 -7.98 -1.51 -5.36
CA GLY A 81 -7.95 -2.94 -5.05
C GLY A 81 -6.64 -3.63 -5.42
N TYR A 82 -5.58 -2.87 -5.69
CA TYR A 82 -4.28 -3.41 -6.07
C TYR A 82 -3.14 -2.80 -5.24
N CYS A 83 -2.04 -3.56 -5.16
CA CYS A 83 -0.75 -3.08 -4.64
C CYS A 83 0.39 -3.71 -5.43
N ARG A 84 1.59 -3.17 -5.29
CA ARG A 84 2.82 -3.83 -5.73
C ARG A 84 3.45 -4.58 -4.56
N ARG A 85 3.83 -5.83 -4.82
CA ARG A 85 4.53 -6.69 -3.88
C ARG A 85 5.77 -7.28 -4.55
N LEU A 86 6.84 -7.37 -3.80
CA LEU A 86 8.02 -8.10 -4.22
C LEU A 86 7.69 -9.60 -4.12
N VAL A 87 7.90 -10.33 -5.22
CA VAL A 87 7.66 -11.77 -5.30
C VAL A 87 8.96 -12.42 -5.72
N TYR A 88 9.40 -13.40 -4.96
CA TYR A 88 10.57 -14.19 -5.27
C TYR A 88 10.19 -15.37 -6.19
N ASP A 89 10.92 -15.50 -7.30
CA ASP A 89 10.77 -16.62 -8.21
C ASP A 89 11.90 -17.64 -7.96
N ALA A 90 11.57 -18.72 -7.29
CA ALA A 90 12.53 -19.77 -6.95
C ALA A 90 13.14 -20.47 -8.20
N ALA A 91 12.47 -20.44 -9.35
CA ALA A 91 12.98 -21.05 -10.58
C ALA A 91 14.13 -20.23 -11.20
N THR A 92 14.07 -18.91 -11.05
CA THR A 92 15.08 -17.99 -11.59
C THR A 92 16.04 -17.45 -10.53
N GLY A 93 15.71 -17.59 -9.24
CA GLY A 93 16.45 -16.98 -8.13
C GLY A 93 16.32 -15.46 -8.08
N LEU A 94 15.36 -14.87 -8.77
CA LEU A 94 15.20 -13.42 -8.87
C LEU A 94 13.89 -12.96 -8.22
N SER A 95 13.96 -11.79 -7.60
CA SER A 95 12.77 -11.11 -7.10
C SER A 95 12.29 -10.07 -8.10
N HIS A 96 10.99 -9.97 -8.32
CA HIS A 96 10.38 -8.96 -9.18
C HIS A 96 9.17 -8.31 -8.51
N LEU A 97 8.85 -7.07 -8.90
CA LEU A 97 7.65 -6.38 -8.42
C LEU A 97 6.44 -6.81 -9.25
N ALA A 98 5.53 -7.54 -8.63
CA ALA A 98 4.24 -7.90 -9.22
C ALA A 98 3.12 -6.97 -8.73
N THR A 99 2.18 -6.63 -9.62
CA THR A 99 0.92 -6.00 -9.24
C THR A 99 -0.07 -7.10 -8.85
N VAL A 100 -0.48 -7.09 -7.58
CA VAL A 100 -1.35 -8.12 -7.01
C VAL A 100 -2.63 -7.50 -6.45
N ARG A 101 -3.67 -8.33 -6.29
CA ARG A 101 -4.88 -7.94 -5.60
C ARG A 101 -4.59 -7.77 -4.10
N ILE A 102 -5.20 -6.79 -3.46
CA ILE A 102 -5.14 -6.64 -2.01
C ILE A 102 -6.08 -7.65 -1.33
N SER A 103 -5.84 -7.87 -0.03
CA SER A 103 -6.71 -8.66 0.85
C SER A 103 -7.78 -7.80 1.53
N HIS A 104 -8.77 -8.42 2.17
CA HIS A 104 -9.84 -7.74 2.88
C HIS A 104 -9.32 -6.89 4.06
N ASP A 105 -8.30 -7.37 4.79
CA ASP A 105 -7.68 -6.59 5.86
C ASP A 105 -7.06 -5.31 5.34
N MET A 106 -6.36 -5.34 4.19
CA MET A 106 -5.82 -4.14 3.55
C MET A 106 -6.93 -3.18 3.12
N ALA A 107 -7.98 -3.69 2.47
CA ALA A 107 -9.12 -2.88 2.04
C ALA A 107 -9.79 -2.19 3.23
N THR A 108 -9.90 -2.88 4.36
CA THR A 108 -10.46 -2.35 5.60
C THR A 108 -9.57 -1.26 6.21
N GLN A 109 -8.26 -1.49 6.28
CA GLN A 109 -7.30 -0.48 6.75
C GLN A 109 -7.33 0.78 5.88
N ARG A 110 -7.35 0.63 4.54
CA ARG A 110 -7.43 1.75 3.61
C ARG A 110 -8.73 2.53 3.76
N THR A 111 -9.86 1.85 3.80
CA THR A 111 -11.18 2.49 4.00
C THR A 111 -11.25 3.21 5.35
N GLY A 112 -10.65 2.64 6.39
CA GLY A 112 -10.56 3.23 7.74
C GLY A 112 -9.86 4.60 7.76
N ARG A 113 -9.05 4.93 6.75
CA ARG A 113 -8.44 6.26 6.63
C ARG A 113 -9.46 7.39 6.46
N ALA A 114 -10.60 7.13 5.84
CA ALA A 114 -11.67 8.12 5.70
C ALA A 114 -12.41 8.42 7.02
N GLY A 115 -12.40 7.47 7.96
CA GLY A 115 -13.19 7.51 9.19
C GLY A 115 -12.45 7.94 10.46
N ARG A 116 -11.19 8.34 10.39
CA ARG A 116 -10.36 8.58 11.60
C ARG A 116 -10.85 9.72 12.50
N VAL A 117 -11.32 10.80 11.91
CA VAL A 117 -11.66 12.02 12.66
C VAL A 117 -13.16 12.25 12.70
N ALA A 118 -13.88 11.84 11.65
CA ALA A 118 -15.33 11.89 11.56
C ALA A 118 -15.82 10.99 10.41
N ALA A 119 -17.13 10.80 10.29
CA ALA A 119 -17.73 9.95 9.28
C ALA A 119 -17.20 10.23 7.87
N GLY A 120 -16.69 9.21 7.20
CA GLY A 120 -16.12 9.25 5.86
C GLY A 120 -16.74 8.20 4.95
N VAL A 121 -16.25 8.12 3.71
CA VAL A 121 -16.73 7.17 2.71
C VAL A 121 -15.56 6.51 2.00
N GLY A 122 -15.62 5.20 1.84
CA GLY A 122 -14.71 4.43 0.99
C GLY A 122 -15.40 3.96 -0.28
N TYR A 123 -14.76 4.22 -1.42
CA TYR A 123 -15.13 3.68 -2.72
C TYR A 123 -14.15 2.59 -3.10
N ARG A 124 -14.65 1.37 -3.23
CA ARG A 124 -13.90 0.21 -3.69
C ARG A 124 -14.13 0.03 -5.18
N LEU A 125 -13.07 0.11 -5.98
CA LEU A 125 -13.17 0.05 -7.45
C LEU A 125 -13.09 -1.39 -7.97
N TRP A 126 -13.88 -2.28 -7.37
CA TRP A 126 -14.03 -3.68 -7.82
C TRP A 126 -15.44 -4.18 -7.61
N THR A 127 -15.76 -5.29 -8.26
CA THR A 127 -17.10 -5.89 -8.21
C THR A 127 -17.29 -6.74 -6.95
N THR A 128 -18.52 -6.97 -6.56
CA THR A 128 -18.87 -7.90 -5.47
C THR A 128 -18.35 -9.33 -5.74
N ALA A 129 -18.33 -9.76 -7.01
CA ALA A 129 -17.77 -11.05 -7.38
C ALA A 129 -16.24 -11.11 -7.22
N THR A 130 -15.57 -10.00 -7.40
CA THR A 130 -14.14 -9.87 -7.10
C THR A 130 -13.91 -9.86 -5.59
N ASP A 131 -14.71 -9.09 -4.86
CA ASP A 131 -14.67 -9.01 -3.40
C ASP A 131 -14.75 -10.40 -2.75
N ALA A 132 -15.73 -11.21 -3.15
CA ALA A 132 -15.93 -12.55 -2.63
C ALA A 132 -14.77 -13.55 -2.87
N ARG A 133 -13.82 -13.20 -3.76
CA ARG A 133 -12.64 -14.02 -4.08
C ARG A 133 -11.34 -13.47 -3.53
N MET A 134 -11.40 -12.33 -2.83
CA MET A 134 -10.21 -11.76 -2.19
C MET A 134 -9.84 -12.57 -0.96
N GLU A 135 -8.53 -12.65 -0.70
CA GLU A 135 -8.02 -13.24 0.54
C GLU A 135 -8.46 -12.42 1.75
N GLU A 136 -8.77 -13.07 2.87
CA GLU A 136 -9.17 -12.39 4.10
C GLU A 136 -8.03 -11.56 4.67
N GLN A 137 -6.81 -12.11 4.66
CA GLN A 137 -5.62 -11.49 5.21
C GLN A 137 -4.46 -11.57 4.22
N ARG A 138 -3.58 -10.58 4.28
CA ARG A 138 -2.32 -10.62 3.53
C ARG A 138 -1.46 -11.78 4.00
N GLN A 139 -0.81 -12.44 3.07
CA GLN A 139 0.16 -13.47 3.42
C GLN A 139 1.40 -12.85 4.07
N PRO A 140 1.94 -13.50 5.11
CA PRO A 140 3.21 -13.10 5.70
C PRO A 140 4.33 -13.06 4.64
N GLU A 141 5.13 -12.02 4.68
CA GLU A 141 6.22 -11.79 3.70
C GLU A 141 7.22 -12.94 3.65
N ILE A 142 7.46 -13.60 4.78
CA ILE A 142 8.37 -14.73 4.90
C ILE A 142 8.02 -15.91 3.98
N LEU A 143 6.77 -16.02 3.53
CA LEU A 143 6.32 -17.09 2.62
C LEU A 143 6.70 -16.85 1.16
N ASP A 144 6.96 -15.59 0.78
CA ASP A 144 7.20 -15.18 -0.61
C ASP A 144 8.54 -14.46 -0.81
N ALA A 145 9.30 -14.20 0.26
CA ALA A 145 10.56 -13.48 0.19
C ALA A 145 11.75 -14.38 -0.19
N ASP A 146 12.79 -13.78 -0.75
CA ASP A 146 14.11 -14.38 -0.81
C ASP A 146 14.69 -14.46 0.61
N LEU A 147 14.84 -15.66 1.14
CA LEU A 147 15.35 -15.89 2.49
C LEU A 147 16.86 -16.05 2.55
N THR A 148 17.56 -16.04 1.43
CA THR A 148 19.04 -16.19 1.37
C THR A 148 19.77 -15.21 2.29
N PRO A 149 19.47 -13.90 2.31
CA PRO A 149 20.16 -12.97 3.22
C PRO A 149 19.93 -13.30 4.70
N MET A 150 18.73 -13.75 5.04
CA MET A 150 18.36 -14.13 6.39
C MET A 150 19.13 -15.40 6.82
N VAL A 151 19.13 -16.43 5.99
CA VAL A 151 19.85 -17.69 6.25
C VAL A 151 21.36 -17.45 6.42
N LEU A 152 21.95 -16.65 5.57
CA LEU A 152 23.36 -16.25 5.67
C LEU A 152 23.65 -15.50 6.97
N THR A 153 22.75 -14.64 7.40
CA THR A 153 22.86 -13.91 8.68
C THR A 153 22.80 -14.87 9.85
N LEU A 154 21.84 -15.80 9.86
CA LEU A 154 21.71 -16.81 10.92
C LEU A 154 22.96 -17.70 10.98
N ALA A 155 23.49 -18.15 9.84
CA ALA A 155 24.71 -18.92 9.78
C ALA A 155 25.93 -18.15 10.34
N ALA A 156 26.02 -16.83 10.08
CA ALA A 156 27.06 -15.98 10.65
C ALA A 156 26.94 -15.85 12.19
N PHE A 157 25.73 -15.97 12.75
CA PHE A 157 25.49 -16.04 14.19
C PHE A 157 25.70 -17.45 14.80
N GLY A 158 26.04 -18.44 13.97
CA GLY A 158 26.29 -19.82 14.41
C GLY A 158 25.04 -20.71 14.43
N GLU A 159 23.90 -20.23 13.88
CA GLU A 159 22.72 -21.05 13.73
C GLU A 159 22.83 -21.93 12.49
N SER A 160 22.86 -23.24 12.70
CA SER A 160 22.99 -24.23 11.63
C SER A 160 21.68 -24.84 11.16
N ASP A 161 20.61 -24.66 11.94
CA ASP A 161 19.27 -25.15 11.62
C ASP A 161 18.22 -24.03 11.75
N PRO A 162 18.08 -23.19 10.73
CA PRO A 162 17.06 -22.14 10.73
C PRO A 162 15.64 -22.64 10.94
N ALA A 163 15.34 -23.89 10.58
CA ALA A 163 14.00 -24.48 10.75
C ALA A 163 13.64 -24.70 12.23
N ALA A 164 14.62 -24.87 13.11
CA ALA A 164 14.40 -25.08 14.54
C ALA A 164 14.06 -23.80 15.32
N LEU A 165 14.16 -22.61 14.69
CA LEU A 165 13.84 -21.35 15.35
C LEU A 165 12.33 -21.20 15.62
N PRO A 166 11.93 -20.51 16.70
CA PRO A 166 10.52 -20.31 17.06
C PRO A 166 9.85 -19.25 16.17
N TRP A 167 9.63 -19.57 14.91
CA TRP A 167 8.98 -18.67 13.95
C TRP A 167 7.51 -18.44 14.30
N LEU A 168 7.03 -17.21 14.18
CA LEU A 168 5.59 -16.91 14.22
C LEU A 168 4.86 -17.56 13.03
N THR A 169 5.48 -17.49 11.86
CA THR A 169 5.08 -18.21 10.65
C THR A 169 6.33 -18.89 10.12
N ALA A 170 6.33 -20.21 10.08
CA ALA A 170 7.49 -20.95 9.58
C ALA A 170 7.75 -20.65 8.10
N PRO A 171 9.00 -20.40 7.70
CA PRO A 171 9.35 -20.26 6.30
C PRO A 171 9.13 -21.57 5.54
N PRO A 172 8.91 -21.53 4.21
CA PRO A 172 8.82 -22.74 3.40
C PRO A 172 10.11 -23.56 3.49
N ALA A 173 10.01 -24.86 3.72
CA ALA A 173 11.20 -25.73 3.81
C ALA A 173 12.08 -25.69 2.55
N ALA A 174 11.48 -25.45 1.38
CA ALA A 174 12.21 -25.32 0.11
C ALA A 174 12.96 -23.98 -0.03
N ALA A 175 12.74 -23.01 0.87
CA ALA A 175 13.39 -21.70 0.86
C ALA A 175 14.51 -21.58 1.91
N LEU A 176 14.67 -22.61 2.75
CA LEU A 176 15.77 -22.80 3.72
C LEU A 176 16.82 -23.76 3.16
#